data_5685e6e79f318bcca23331b9a80a5964
#
_entry.id   5685e6e79f318bcca23331b9a80a5964
#
_cell.length_a   1.000
_cell.length_b   1.000
_cell.length_c   1.000
_cell.angle_alpha   90.00
_cell.angle_beta   90.00
_cell.angle_gamma   90.00
#
_symmetry.space_group_name_H-M   'P 1'
#
loop_
_entity.id
_entity.type
_entity.pdbx_description
1 polymer ?
#
loop_
_entity_poly.entity_id
_entity_poly.type
_entity_poly.pdbx_seq_one_letter_code
_entity_poly.pdbx_strand_id
1 'polypeptide(L)'
;VLTGHGKVGMGAQEILDGMRIKEVSPENYLTKIYSEPVYTQIDVMDYYKRKDDQSASKEDFYKNPTAYTSNFEHFSKVSDIFMAGHFYGNDGPEILSQAMLNAPDCKIKVVADISCDVDGPIACTLKASTIAEPLFGYLPSEHKEVPYMHPGAVVVMSVDNLPCELPKDASEGFGEMFMKHVIPAFFNGDKDGILQRAKMTENGKLTKRFEYLQDYVDGR
;
A
#
# COMPACT_ATOMS: atom_id res chain seq x y z
N VAL A 1 3.59 0.81 12.52
CA VAL A 1 2.38 0.13 12.05
C VAL A 1 2.54 -0.29 10.59
N LEU A 2 2.04 -1.47 10.21
CA LEU A 2 2.07 -2.03 8.86
C LEU A 2 0.63 -2.27 8.39
N THR A 3 0.27 -1.78 7.20
CA THR A 3 -1.05 -2.06 6.60
C THR A 3 -0.98 -3.17 5.57
N GLY A 4 -2.05 -3.98 5.51
CA GLY A 4 -2.26 -5.02 4.51
C GLY A 4 -1.71 -6.39 4.88
N HIS A 5 -2.51 -7.43 4.63
CA HIS A 5 -2.17 -8.84 4.84
C HIS A 5 -1.95 -9.58 3.50
N GLY A 6 -1.71 -8.84 2.42
CA GLY A 6 -1.35 -9.38 1.12
C GLY A 6 0.13 -9.75 1.02
N LYS A 7 0.58 -10.13 -0.18
CA LYS A 7 1.98 -10.53 -0.42
C LYS A 7 3.00 -9.44 -0.02
N VAL A 8 2.67 -8.17 -0.25
CA VAL A 8 3.52 -7.03 0.13
C VAL A 8 3.64 -6.92 1.64
N GLY A 9 2.50 -6.96 2.37
CA GLY A 9 2.51 -6.94 3.84
C GLY A 9 3.24 -8.14 4.44
N MET A 10 3.08 -9.34 3.87
CA MET A 10 3.81 -10.55 4.31
C MET A 10 5.32 -10.41 4.09
N GLY A 11 5.76 -9.82 2.97
CA GLY A 11 7.19 -9.56 2.74
C GLY A 11 7.78 -8.57 3.73
N ALA A 12 7.04 -7.49 4.05
CA ALA A 12 7.45 -6.55 5.10
C ALA A 12 7.50 -7.21 6.48
N GLN A 13 6.53 -8.07 6.80
CA GLN A 13 6.51 -8.86 8.04
C GLN A 13 7.74 -9.76 8.15
N GLU A 14 8.11 -10.48 7.09
CA GLU A 14 9.29 -11.35 7.07
C GLU A 14 10.57 -10.58 7.44
N ILE A 15 10.73 -9.36 6.94
CA ILE A 15 11.87 -8.50 7.30
C ILE A 15 11.80 -8.07 8.77
N LEU A 16 10.65 -7.66 9.27
CA LEU A 16 10.47 -7.27 10.67
C LEU A 16 10.77 -8.43 11.62
N ASP A 17 10.32 -9.65 11.29
CA ASP A 17 10.60 -10.85 12.04
C ASP A 17 12.09 -11.20 12.00
N GLY A 18 12.73 -11.07 10.85
CA GLY A 18 14.19 -11.21 10.68
C GLY A 18 14.98 -10.21 11.53
N MET A 19 14.47 -9.00 11.70
CA MET A 19 15.00 -7.98 12.61
C MET A 19 14.66 -8.25 14.08
N ARG A 20 13.87 -9.28 14.38
CA ARG A 20 13.37 -9.64 15.71
C ARG A 20 12.50 -8.54 16.36
N ILE A 21 11.81 -7.76 15.56
CA ILE A 21 10.81 -6.79 16.04
C ILE A 21 9.52 -7.57 16.31
N LYS A 22 9.02 -7.49 17.54
CA LYS A 22 7.89 -8.28 18.00
C LYS A 22 6.57 -7.73 17.44
N GLU A 23 5.76 -8.62 16.85
CA GLU A 23 4.36 -8.30 16.53
C GLU A 23 3.50 -8.29 17.79
N VAL A 24 2.58 -7.35 17.88
CA VAL A 24 1.56 -7.26 18.92
C VAL A 24 0.19 -7.02 18.29
N SER A 25 -0.88 -7.39 19.00
CA SER A 25 -2.24 -7.14 18.50
C SER A 25 -2.52 -5.63 18.37
N PRO A 26 -3.39 -5.19 17.44
CA PRO A 26 -3.77 -3.78 17.28
C PRO A 26 -4.24 -3.14 18.59
N GLU A 27 -5.05 -3.85 19.39
CA GLU A 27 -5.50 -3.40 20.71
C GLU A 27 -4.33 -3.14 21.67
N ASN A 28 -3.39 -4.08 21.76
CA ASN A 28 -2.22 -3.92 22.63
C ASN A 28 -1.29 -2.80 22.12
N TYR A 29 -1.17 -2.65 20.80
CA TYR A 29 -0.38 -1.59 20.18
C TYR A 29 -0.92 -0.20 20.53
N LEU A 30 -2.23 -0.05 20.55
CA LEU A 30 -2.89 1.22 20.87
C LEU A 30 -2.93 1.55 22.36
N THR A 31 -2.87 0.54 23.24
CA THR A 31 -3.13 0.73 24.67
C THR A 31 -1.92 0.53 25.58
N LYS A 32 -0.87 -0.13 25.12
CA LYS A 32 0.33 -0.45 25.93
C LYS A 32 1.54 0.36 25.50
N ILE A 33 2.41 0.62 26.46
CA ILE A 33 3.74 1.20 26.23
C ILE A 33 4.77 0.07 26.25
N TYR A 34 5.68 0.10 25.29
CA TYR A 34 6.74 -0.89 25.13
C TYR A 34 8.10 -0.25 25.30
N SER A 35 9.04 -0.94 25.93
CA SER A 35 10.44 -0.52 26.08
C SER A 35 11.31 -0.91 24.89
N GLU A 36 10.80 -1.78 24.02
CA GLU A 36 11.45 -2.26 22.81
C GLU A 36 10.60 -1.97 21.59
N PRO A 37 11.20 -1.88 20.39
CA PRO A 37 10.43 -1.73 19.17
C PRO A 37 9.42 -2.87 19.00
N VAL A 38 8.20 -2.52 18.65
CA VAL A 38 7.12 -3.46 18.31
C VAL A 38 6.42 -3.00 17.05
N TYR A 39 5.77 -3.91 16.35
CA TYR A 39 4.89 -3.55 15.26
C TYR A 39 3.52 -4.22 15.42
N THR A 40 2.55 -3.69 14.71
CA THR A 40 1.25 -4.32 14.51
C THR A 40 0.93 -4.30 13.02
N GLN A 41 0.40 -5.40 12.52
CA GLN A 41 -0.13 -5.48 11.16
C GLN A 41 -1.65 -5.34 11.22
N ILE A 42 -2.18 -4.40 10.44
CA ILE A 42 -3.59 -4.04 10.47
C ILE A 42 -4.26 -4.23 9.10
N ASP A 43 -5.54 -4.54 9.17
CA ASP A 43 -6.38 -4.81 8.02
C ASP A 43 -7.25 -3.60 7.65
N VAL A 44 -7.90 -3.68 6.50
CA VAL A 44 -8.77 -2.64 5.96
C VAL A 44 -9.86 -2.20 6.95
N MET A 45 -10.36 -3.10 7.80
CA MET A 45 -11.38 -2.78 8.80
C MET A 45 -10.81 -2.14 10.08
N ASP A 46 -9.50 -2.15 10.27
CA ASP A 46 -8.85 -1.44 11.37
C ASP A 46 -8.65 0.04 11.03
N TYR A 47 -8.32 0.35 9.76
CA TYR A 47 -8.01 1.71 9.32
C TYR A 47 -9.12 2.41 8.53
N TYR A 48 -10.25 1.73 8.24
CA TYR A 48 -11.47 2.34 7.70
C TYR A 48 -12.69 2.01 8.55
N LYS A 49 -13.62 2.95 8.60
CA LYS A 49 -14.95 2.79 9.20
C LYS A 49 -16.02 3.38 8.30
N ARG A 50 -17.24 2.87 8.43
CA ARG A 50 -18.39 3.45 7.72
C ARG A 50 -18.73 4.84 8.28
N LYS A 51 -19.20 5.73 7.40
CA LYS A 51 -19.64 7.09 7.75
C LYS A 51 -20.99 7.10 8.46
N ASP A 52 -21.80 6.07 8.28
CA ASP A 52 -23.20 5.96 8.76
C ASP A 52 -23.35 5.04 9.98
N ASP A 53 -22.26 4.68 10.64
CA ASP A 53 -22.19 3.80 11.81
C ASP A 53 -22.85 2.41 11.64
N GLN A 54 -23.17 2.00 10.39
CA GLN A 54 -23.64 0.64 10.12
C GLN A 54 -22.49 -0.37 10.21
N SER A 55 -22.85 -1.66 10.25
CA SER A 55 -21.84 -2.73 10.26
C SER A 55 -20.95 -2.65 9.04
N ALA A 56 -19.64 -2.61 9.27
CA ALA A 56 -18.61 -2.60 8.22
C ALA A 56 -18.16 -4.03 7.88
N SER A 57 -17.85 -4.28 6.61
CA SER A 57 -17.18 -5.50 6.18
C SER A 57 -16.24 -5.21 5.01
N LYS A 58 -15.24 -6.07 4.83
CA LYS A 58 -14.32 -5.96 3.66
C LYS A 58 -15.08 -6.01 2.34
N GLU A 59 -16.04 -6.90 2.22
CA GLU A 59 -16.83 -7.08 1.00
C GLU A 59 -17.64 -5.83 0.66
N ASP A 60 -18.22 -5.19 1.68
CA ASP A 60 -18.94 -3.93 1.50
C ASP A 60 -17.99 -2.79 1.15
N PHE A 61 -16.84 -2.69 1.83
CA PHE A 61 -15.83 -1.69 1.52
C PHE A 61 -15.39 -1.75 0.05
N TYR A 62 -15.07 -2.94 -0.46
CA TYR A 62 -14.64 -3.08 -1.87
C TYR A 62 -15.76 -2.80 -2.90
N LYS A 63 -17.02 -2.88 -2.49
CA LYS A 63 -18.16 -2.52 -3.36
C LYS A 63 -18.53 -1.04 -3.26
N ASN A 64 -18.38 -0.45 -2.07
CA ASN A 64 -18.85 0.88 -1.73
C ASN A 64 -17.78 1.69 -0.98
N PRO A 65 -16.56 1.89 -1.50
CA PRO A 65 -15.47 2.53 -0.77
C PRO A 65 -15.80 3.96 -0.34
N THR A 66 -16.61 4.68 -1.11
CA THR A 66 -17.04 6.06 -0.82
C THR A 66 -17.94 6.18 0.42
N ALA A 67 -18.54 5.07 0.89
CA ALA A 67 -19.31 5.05 2.15
C ALA A 67 -18.43 5.01 3.40
N TYR A 68 -17.11 4.89 3.22
CA TYR A 68 -16.15 4.77 4.30
C TYR A 68 -15.32 6.05 4.50
N THR A 69 -14.69 6.15 5.65
CA THR A 69 -13.73 7.20 5.99
C THR A 69 -12.57 6.58 6.76
N SER A 70 -11.45 7.30 6.84
CA SER A 70 -10.30 6.86 7.63
C SER A 70 -10.65 6.69 9.10
N ASN A 71 -10.09 5.66 9.69
CA ASN A 71 -10.05 5.36 11.12
C ASN A 71 -8.59 5.26 11.61
N PHE A 72 -7.63 5.75 10.81
CA PHE A 72 -6.20 5.58 11.06
C PHE A 72 -5.64 6.55 12.11
N GLU A 73 -6.41 7.57 12.51
CA GLU A 73 -5.94 8.61 13.43
C GLU A 73 -5.34 8.07 14.74
N HIS A 74 -5.93 7.01 15.32
CA HIS A 74 -5.39 6.47 16.58
C HIS A 74 -4.04 5.79 16.38
N PHE A 75 -3.78 5.20 15.21
CA PHE A 75 -2.47 4.62 14.88
C PHE A 75 -1.44 5.71 14.63
N SER A 76 -1.81 6.84 14.02
CA SER A 76 -0.88 7.95 13.79
C SER A 76 -0.36 8.60 15.09
N LYS A 77 -1.13 8.50 16.18
CA LYS A 77 -0.78 9.04 17.50
C LYS A 77 0.18 8.16 18.31
N VAL A 78 0.37 6.91 17.93
CA VAL A 78 1.20 5.95 18.68
C VAL A 78 2.33 5.34 17.85
N SER A 79 2.35 5.58 16.53
CA SER A 79 3.32 4.99 15.61
C SER A 79 4.40 5.99 15.21
N ASP A 80 5.67 5.62 15.32
CA ASP A 80 6.79 6.41 14.76
C ASP A 80 6.98 6.15 13.26
N ILE A 81 6.69 4.92 12.80
CA ILE A 81 6.87 4.47 11.42
C ILE A 81 5.57 3.89 10.89
N PHE A 82 5.15 4.33 9.72
CA PHE A 82 4.06 3.74 8.95
C PHE A 82 4.60 3.04 7.71
N MET A 83 4.33 1.76 7.56
CA MET A 83 4.65 0.95 6.38
C MET A 83 3.36 0.61 5.65
N ALA A 84 3.24 1.09 4.42
CA ALA A 84 2.04 0.94 3.61
C ALA A 84 2.21 -0.22 2.62
N GLY A 85 1.67 -1.38 2.97
CA GLY A 85 1.66 -2.59 2.15
C GLY A 85 0.26 -3.02 1.71
N HIS A 86 -0.72 -2.11 1.81
CA HIS A 86 -2.10 -2.36 1.41
C HIS A 86 -2.31 -2.19 -0.10
N PHE A 87 -3.42 -2.74 -0.59
CA PHE A 87 -3.93 -2.42 -1.91
C PHE A 87 -4.90 -1.24 -1.81
N TYR A 88 -4.76 -0.28 -2.73
CA TYR A 88 -5.66 0.86 -2.85
C TYR A 88 -6.40 0.82 -4.19
N GLY A 89 -7.73 0.88 -4.14
CA GLY A 89 -8.56 1.16 -5.30
C GLY A 89 -8.80 2.66 -5.40
N ASN A 90 -8.73 3.22 -6.58
CA ASN A 90 -8.74 4.68 -6.83
C ASN A 90 -9.95 5.45 -6.25
N ASP A 91 -11.00 4.74 -5.81
CA ASP A 91 -12.22 5.34 -5.26
C ASP A 91 -12.27 5.32 -3.72
N GLY A 92 -11.22 4.82 -3.05
CA GLY A 92 -11.15 4.74 -1.59
C GLY A 92 -10.85 6.08 -0.92
N PRO A 93 -11.23 6.28 0.36
CA PRO A 93 -10.83 7.45 1.12
C PRO A 93 -9.34 7.40 1.46
N GLU A 94 -8.73 8.55 1.73
CA GLU A 94 -7.37 8.61 2.29
C GLU A 94 -7.27 7.77 3.55
N ILE A 95 -6.12 7.12 3.76
CA ILE A 95 -5.77 6.44 5.03
C ILE A 95 -5.10 7.45 5.96
N LEU A 96 -4.04 8.09 5.48
CA LEU A 96 -3.24 9.07 6.22
C LEU A 96 -3.34 10.43 5.53
N SER A 97 -4.18 11.30 6.04
CA SER A 97 -4.40 12.63 5.49
C SER A 97 -3.34 13.66 5.92
N GLN A 98 -3.25 14.75 5.18
CA GLN A 98 -2.44 15.91 5.58
C GLN A 98 -2.85 16.42 6.98
N ALA A 99 -4.14 16.48 7.26
CA ALA A 99 -4.64 16.91 8.56
C ALA A 99 -4.14 16.05 9.72
N MET A 100 -4.12 14.73 9.54
CA MET A 100 -3.55 13.79 10.53
C MET A 100 -2.06 14.01 10.72
N LEU A 101 -1.30 14.16 9.64
CA LEU A 101 0.15 14.40 9.70
C LEU A 101 0.51 15.75 10.34
N ASN A 102 -0.36 16.76 10.19
CA ASN A 102 -0.17 18.09 10.78
C ASN A 102 -0.74 18.21 12.20
N ALA A 103 -1.39 17.17 12.72
CA ALA A 103 -1.93 17.17 14.07
C ALA A 103 -0.80 17.18 15.12
N PRO A 104 -0.93 17.97 16.21
CA PRO A 104 0.14 18.13 17.21
C PRO A 104 0.44 16.84 17.98
N ASP A 105 -0.46 15.89 17.99
CA ASP A 105 -0.33 14.57 18.62
C ASP A 105 0.05 13.44 17.63
N CYS A 106 0.26 13.74 16.37
CA CYS A 106 0.81 12.79 15.39
C CYS A 106 2.27 12.46 15.73
N LYS A 107 2.58 11.17 15.78
CA LYS A 107 3.94 10.69 16.08
C LYS A 107 4.68 10.15 14.86
N ILE A 108 4.02 10.03 13.72
CA ILE A 108 4.64 9.49 12.51
C ILE A 108 5.78 10.40 12.04
N LYS A 109 6.97 9.83 11.95
CA LYS A 109 8.19 10.50 11.46
C LYS A 109 8.67 9.93 10.15
N VAL A 110 8.32 8.67 9.87
CA VAL A 110 8.75 7.96 8.66
C VAL A 110 7.56 7.24 8.05
N VAL A 111 7.39 7.40 6.75
CA VAL A 111 6.43 6.65 5.94
C VAL A 111 7.19 5.87 4.88
N ALA A 112 7.10 4.54 4.94
CA ALA A 112 7.56 3.64 3.89
C ALA A 112 6.34 3.25 3.04
N ASP A 113 6.08 3.99 1.99
CA ASP A 113 4.96 3.73 1.10
C ASP A 113 5.35 2.75 -0.01
N ILE A 114 5.15 1.47 0.29
CA ILE A 114 5.42 0.37 -0.67
C ILE A 114 4.33 0.32 -1.76
N SER A 115 3.13 0.85 -1.47
CA SER A 115 2.05 0.95 -2.46
C SER A 115 2.35 1.99 -3.53
N CYS A 116 3.04 3.08 -3.17
CA CYS A 116 3.50 4.15 -4.06
C CYS A 116 2.40 4.74 -4.96
N ASP A 117 1.20 4.91 -4.41
CA ASP A 117 0.07 5.54 -5.13
C ASP A 117 0.15 7.07 -4.97
N VAL A 118 0.75 7.75 -5.96
CA VAL A 118 0.82 9.22 -5.99
C VAL A 118 -0.59 9.80 -6.07
N ASP A 119 -0.87 10.84 -5.30
CA ASP A 119 -2.22 11.39 -5.09
C ASP A 119 -3.23 10.34 -4.59
N GLY A 120 -2.74 9.32 -3.92
CA GLY A 120 -3.48 8.17 -3.43
C GLY A 120 -3.88 8.28 -1.96
N PRO A 121 -3.89 7.16 -1.21
CA PRO A 121 -4.43 7.11 0.16
C PRO A 121 -3.52 7.73 1.22
N ILE A 122 -2.31 8.13 0.85
CA ILE A 122 -1.29 8.67 1.76
C ILE A 122 -0.86 10.05 1.28
N ALA A 123 -1.34 11.08 1.97
CA ALA A 123 -1.15 12.48 1.57
C ALA A 123 0.30 12.92 1.41
N CYS A 124 1.25 12.26 2.05
CA CYS A 124 2.67 12.60 1.94
C CYS A 124 3.37 11.94 0.74
N THR A 125 2.71 11.07 -0.02
CA THR A 125 3.25 10.45 -1.23
C THR A 125 3.04 11.38 -2.42
N LEU A 126 3.82 12.46 -2.47
CA LEU A 126 3.71 13.50 -3.51
C LEU A 126 4.29 13.07 -4.86
N LYS A 127 5.17 12.09 -4.85
CA LYS A 127 5.86 11.59 -6.06
C LYS A 127 6.39 10.17 -5.80
N ALA A 128 6.68 9.45 -6.88
CA ALA A 128 7.55 8.29 -6.82
C ALA A 128 9.00 8.73 -6.56
N SER A 129 9.72 8.02 -5.69
CA SER A 129 11.15 8.18 -5.50
C SER A 129 11.92 7.10 -6.28
N THR A 130 13.23 7.25 -6.41
CA THR A 130 14.08 6.32 -7.15
C THR A 130 14.95 5.52 -6.20
N ILE A 131 15.50 4.40 -6.68
CA ILE A 131 16.47 3.58 -5.93
C ILE A 131 17.71 4.41 -5.54
N ALA A 132 18.17 5.31 -6.42
CA ALA A 132 19.34 6.16 -6.16
C ALA A 132 19.04 7.29 -5.15
N GLU A 133 17.82 7.81 -5.15
CA GLU A 133 17.35 8.86 -4.23
C GLU A 133 16.01 8.40 -3.61
N PRO A 134 16.04 7.46 -2.66
CA PRO A 134 14.83 6.79 -2.17
C PRO A 134 14.02 7.64 -1.19
N LEU A 135 14.60 8.69 -0.61
CA LEU A 135 13.98 9.45 0.47
C LEU A 135 13.79 10.91 0.09
N PHE A 136 12.63 11.45 0.45
CA PHE A 136 12.37 12.88 0.48
C PHE A 136 11.66 13.26 1.78
N GLY A 137 11.59 14.54 2.08
CA GLY A 137 10.82 15.06 3.20
C GLY A 137 9.48 15.61 2.74
N TYR A 138 8.45 15.36 3.53
CA TYR A 138 7.15 15.98 3.39
C TYR A 138 6.91 16.94 4.55
N LEU A 139 6.61 18.21 4.27
CA LEU A 139 6.27 19.20 5.28
C LEU A 139 4.74 19.33 5.39
N PRO A 140 4.10 18.76 6.45
CA PRO A 140 2.65 18.70 6.55
C PRO A 140 1.97 20.07 6.59
N SER A 141 2.59 21.06 7.23
CA SER A 141 2.04 22.42 7.37
C SER A 141 1.87 23.15 6.05
N GLU A 142 2.65 22.80 5.02
CA GLU A 142 2.68 23.48 3.74
C GLU A 142 2.32 22.54 2.57
N HIS A 143 2.06 21.27 2.85
CA HIS A 143 1.77 20.22 1.86
C HIS A 143 2.77 20.23 0.68
N LYS A 144 4.06 20.20 1.01
CA LYS A 144 5.11 20.26 -0.01
C LYS A 144 6.28 19.37 0.29
N GLU A 145 7.05 19.08 -0.77
CA GLU A 145 8.36 18.44 -0.66
C GLU A 145 9.40 19.38 -0.07
N VAL A 146 10.24 18.82 0.79
CA VAL A 146 11.42 19.46 1.38
C VAL A 146 12.54 18.43 1.47
N PRO A 147 13.80 18.83 1.73
CA PRO A 147 14.85 17.86 2.09
C PRO A 147 14.41 16.99 3.28
N TYR A 148 14.68 15.68 3.23
CA TYR A 148 14.23 14.75 4.28
C TYR A 148 14.78 15.06 5.69
N MET A 149 15.87 15.82 5.79
CA MET A 149 16.43 16.31 7.06
C MET A 149 15.85 17.67 7.49
N HIS A 150 14.86 18.21 6.77
CA HIS A 150 14.23 19.48 7.15
C HIS A 150 13.50 19.35 8.49
N PRO A 151 13.67 20.31 9.44
CA PRO A 151 12.94 20.28 10.70
C PRO A 151 11.42 20.26 10.48
N GLY A 152 10.74 19.34 11.16
CA GLY A 152 9.28 19.16 11.03
C GLY A 152 8.85 18.35 9.81
N ALA A 153 9.77 17.86 8.98
CA ALA A 153 9.43 16.97 7.88
C ALA A 153 9.16 15.54 8.36
N VAL A 154 8.20 14.88 7.69
CA VAL A 154 8.05 13.45 7.69
C VAL A 154 8.91 12.89 6.56
N VAL A 155 9.74 11.90 6.86
CA VAL A 155 10.57 11.23 5.86
C VAL A 155 9.71 10.24 5.08
N VAL A 156 9.74 10.33 3.76
CA VAL A 156 8.93 9.46 2.87
C VAL A 156 9.84 8.66 1.94
N MET A 157 9.60 7.37 1.87
CA MET A 157 10.09 6.45 0.84
C MET A 157 8.91 5.99 0.01
N SER A 158 8.96 6.20 -1.29
CA SER A 158 7.92 5.79 -2.25
C SER A 158 8.54 5.34 -3.57
N VAL A 159 9.48 4.41 -3.47
CA VAL A 159 10.16 3.84 -4.65
C VAL A 159 9.16 2.96 -5.42
N ASP A 160 8.90 3.30 -6.69
CA ASP A 160 7.93 2.61 -7.54
C ASP A 160 8.46 1.29 -8.15
N ASN A 161 9.77 1.06 -8.08
CA ASN A 161 10.41 -0.10 -8.69
C ASN A 161 11.28 -0.88 -7.67
N LEU A 162 10.72 -1.20 -6.51
CA LEU A 162 11.40 -1.98 -5.45
C LEU A 162 11.96 -3.33 -5.93
N PRO A 163 11.34 -4.08 -6.87
CA PRO A 163 11.96 -5.32 -7.37
C PRO A 163 13.35 -5.13 -7.96
N CYS A 164 13.69 -3.95 -8.45
CA CYS A 164 15.02 -3.65 -8.97
C CYS A 164 16.12 -3.47 -7.91
N GLU A 165 15.76 -3.42 -6.63
CA GLU A 165 16.72 -3.48 -5.51
C GLU A 165 17.38 -4.86 -5.38
N LEU A 166 16.60 -5.93 -5.64
CA LEU A 166 17.03 -7.32 -5.63
C LEU A 166 16.64 -8.02 -6.95
N PRO A 167 17.19 -7.58 -8.11
CA PRO A 167 16.68 -7.96 -9.42
C PRO A 167 16.84 -9.45 -9.73
N LYS A 168 17.86 -10.09 -9.17
CA LYS A 168 18.08 -11.52 -9.33
C LYS A 168 16.97 -12.31 -8.62
N ASP A 169 16.72 -12.01 -7.36
CA ASP A 169 15.72 -12.70 -6.54
C ASP A 169 14.30 -12.44 -7.06
N ALA A 170 14.02 -11.20 -7.48
CA ALA A 170 12.74 -10.85 -8.11
C ALA A 170 12.52 -11.60 -9.42
N SER A 171 13.54 -11.72 -10.27
CA SER A 171 13.45 -12.45 -11.54
C SER A 171 13.33 -13.96 -11.34
N GLU A 172 14.04 -14.53 -10.36
CA GLU A 172 13.96 -15.95 -10.01
C GLU A 172 12.55 -16.29 -9.50
N GLY A 173 12.03 -15.55 -8.50
CA GLY A 173 10.69 -15.77 -7.95
C GLY A 173 9.59 -15.59 -9.00
N PHE A 174 9.68 -14.56 -9.87
CA PHE A 174 8.76 -14.40 -11.00
C PHE A 174 8.83 -15.57 -11.96
N GLY A 175 10.06 -15.99 -12.34
CA GLY A 175 10.30 -17.09 -13.26
C GLY A 175 9.70 -18.41 -12.75
N GLU A 176 9.89 -18.75 -11.47
CA GLU A 176 9.31 -19.94 -10.84
C GLU A 176 7.79 -19.95 -10.92
N MET A 177 7.15 -18.83 -10.58
CA MET A 177 5.70 -18.70 -10.65
C MET A 177 5.18 -18.76 -12.08
N PHE A 178 5.90 -18.14 -13.02
CA PHE A 178 5.55 -18.17 -14.42
C PHE A 178 5.65 -19.59 -14.99
N MET A 179 6.74 -20.29 -14.72
CA MET A 179 6.95 -21.69 -15.13
C MET A 179 5.91 -22.63 -14.54
N LYS A 180 5.55 -22.43 -13.27
CA LYS A 180 4.60 -23.30 -12.57
C LYS A 180 3.15 -23.09 -13.02
N HIS A 181 2.74 -21.84 -13.22
CA HIS A 181 1.32 -21.50 -13.39
C HIS A 181 0.96 -21.05 -14.80
N VAL A 182 1.85 -20.37 -15.53
CA VAL A 182 1.50 -19.77 -16.82
C VAL A 182 1.94 -20.64 -17.99
N ILE A 183 3.18 -21.12 -18.01
CA ILE A 183 3.70 -21.92 -19.11
C ILE A 183 2.82 -23.15 -19.42
N PRO A 184 2.33 -23.92 -18.45
CA PRO A 184 1.47 -25.07 -18.74
C PRO A 184 0.18 -24.71 -19.48
N ALA A 185 -0.35 -23.49 -19.31
CA ALA A 185 -1.58 -23.05 -19.96
C ALA A 185 -1.44 -22.96 -21.48
N PHE A 186 -0.25 -22.68 -22.01
CA PHE A 186 0.03 -22.67 -23.44
C PHE A 186 -0.05 -24.07 -24.08
N PHE A 187 0.13 -25.13 -23.29
CA PHE A 187 0.20 -26.52 -23.77
C PHE A 187 -1.00 -27.38 -23.38
N ASN A 188 -1.83 -26.93 -22.44
CA ASN A 188 -2.98 -27.68 -21.94
C ASN A 188 -4.34 -27.17 -22.46
N GLY A 189 -4.32 -26.24 -23.46
CA GLY A 189 -5.51 -25.61 -23.99
C GLY A 189 -6.16 -24.59 -23.04
N ASP A 190 -5.35 -24.00 -22.17
CA ASP A 190 -5.77 -22.98 -21.18
C ASP A 190 -6.97 -23.43 -20.32
N LYS A 191 -6.95 -24.68 -19.85
CA LYS A 191 -8.05 -25.31 -19.10
C LYS A 191 -8.55 -24.48 -17.94
N ASP A 192 -7.64 -23.73 -17.28
CA ASP A 192 -7.94 -22.88 -16.12
C ASP A 192 -8.24 -21.43 -16.51
N GLY A 193 -8.22 -21.10 -17.82
CA GLY A 193 -8.51 -19.78 -18.36
C GLY A 193 -7.50 -18.71 -17.94
N ILE A 194 -6.25 -19.08 -17.67
CA ILE A 194 -5.20 -18.16 -17.22
C ILE A 194 -4.83 -17.18 -18.34
N LEU A 195 -4.60 -17.71 -19.56
CA LEU A 195 -4.26 -16.90 -20.73
C LEU A 195 -5.45 -16.05 -21.16
N GLN A 196 -6.67 -16.61 -21.13
CA GLN A 196 -7.90 -15.89 -21.46
C GLN A 196 -8.13 -14.71 -20.51
N ARG A 197 -7.91 -14.91 -19.20
CA ARG A 197 -8.06 -13.82 -18.22
C ARG A 197 -6.98 -12.74 -18.34
N ALA A 198 -5.78 -13.10 -18.81
CA ALA A 198 -4.67 -12.16 -19.00
C ALA A 198 -4.72 -11.43 -20.35
N LYS A 199 -5.56 -11.91 -21.30
CA LYS A 199 -5.64 -11.33 -22.63
C LYS A 199 -6.28 -9.95 -22.59
N MET A 200 -5.48 -8.92 -22.77
CA MET A 200 -5.95 -7.52 -22.78
C MET A 200 -6.64 -7.15 -24.10
N THR A 201 -6.09 -7.62 -25.22
CA THR A 201 -6.60 -7.29 -26.55
C THR A 201 -6.84 -8.54 -27.40
N GLU A 202 -7.85 -8.48 -28.26
CA GLU A 202 -8.16 -9.51 -29.27
C GLU A 202 -8.69 -8.83 -30.53
N ASN A 203 -8.11 -9.22 -31.69
CA ASN A 203 -8.46 -8.64 -32.99
C ASN A 203 -8.44 -7.08 -33.02
N GLY A 204 -7.46 -6.49 -32.36
CA GLY A 204 -7.27 -5.03 -32.31
C GLY A 204 -8.24 -4.28 -31.41
N LYS A 205 -8.96 -4.96 -30.53
CA LYS A 205 -9.89 -4.35 -29.56
C LYS A 205 -9.59 -4.87 -28.15
N LEU A 206 -9.96 -4.08 -27.14
CA LEU A 206 -9.93 -4.54 -25.76
C LEU A 206 -10.87 -5.74 -25.54
N THR A 207 -10.43 -6.69 -24.73
CA THR A 207 -11.34 -7.73 -24.25
C THR A 207 -12.28 -7.15 -23.19
N LYS A 208 -13.42 -7.78 -22.97
CA LYS A 208 -14.42 -7.35 -21.99
C LYS A 208 -13.83 -7.08 -20.60
N ARG A 209 -12.85 -7.87 -20.18
CA ARG A 209 -12.19 -7.72 -18.88
C ARG A 209 -11.40 -6.41 -18.74
N PHE A 210 -10.95 -5.86 -19.86
CA PHE A 210 -10.10 -4.67 -19.91
C PHE A 210 -10.80 -3.46 -20.55
N GLU A 211 -12.14 -3.49 -20.68
CA GLU A 211 -12.93 -2.37 -21.22
C GLU A 211 -12.72 -1.07 -20.42
N TYR A 212 -12.35 -1.15 -19.14
CA TYR A 212 -12.04 0.00 -18.30
C TYR A 212 -10.83 0.83 -18.81
N LEU A 213 -10.02 0.28 -19.71
CA LEU A 213 -8.92 1.00 -20.37
C LEU A 213 -9.35 1.74 -21.64
N GLN A 214 -10.66 1.79 -21.96
CA GLN A 214 -11.12 2.37 -23.22
C GLN A 214 -10.77 3.86 -23.34
N ASP A 215 -10.88 4.64 -22.29
CA ASP A 215 -10.52 6.05 -22.30
C ASP A 215 -9.03 6.27 -22.59
N TYR A 216 -8.16 5.42 -22.03
CA TYR A 216 -6.74 5.43 -22.35
C TYR A 216 -6.49 5.11 -23.85
N VAL A 217 -7.18 4.10 -24.39
CA VAL A 217 -7.06 3.72 -25.80
C VAL A 217 -7.55 4.85 -26.72
N ASP A 218 -8.59 5.57 -26.32
CA ASP A 218 -9.17 6.69 -27.06
C ASP A 218 -8.39 8.01 -26.87
N GLY A 219 -7.35 8.01 -26.03
CA GLY A 219 -6.55 9.20 -25.72
C GLY A 219 -7.27 10.25 -24.87
N ARG A 220 -8.15 9.79 -24.01
CA ARG A 220 -8.94 10.62 -23.08
C ARG A 220 -8.48 10.47 -21.63
#